data_f0bb22590e505029f62041dfc1e51455
#
_entry.id   f0bb22590e505029f62041dfc1e51455
#
_cell.length_a   1.000
_cell.length_b   1.000
_cell.length_c   1.000
_cell.angle_alpha   90.00
_cell.angle_beta   90.00
_cell.angle_gamma   90.00
#
_symmetry.space_group_name_H-M   'P 1'
#
loop_
_entity.id
_entity.type
_entity.pdbx_description
1 polymer ?
#
loop_
_entity_poly.entity_id
_entity_poly.type
_entity_poly.pdbx_seq_one_letter_code
_entity_poly.pdbx_strand_id
1 'polypeptide(L)'
;MKIIIINKYILHLILILFLFNCTSSPRYGSGNYLPKNNSTSKISKNFKNKKILIGESSYYADDFHGKITANGETYDMYGLTAAHKTLPLNTIIKVTNLSNKKTAILRVNDRGPYAKGRILDCSYGAAIKLGFLDQGVTRVKIEVIEWGDNKYMKRKDQ
;
A
#
# COMPACT_ATOMS: atom_id res chain seq x y z
N MET A 1 -41.72 38.32 20.60
CA MET A 1 -40.42 38.81 21.06
C MET A 1 -39.62 37.82 21.92
N LYS A 2 -40.17 36.67 22.40
CA LYS A 2 -39.44 35.67 23.23
C LYS A 2 -38.62 34.67 22.46
N ILE A 3 -38.96 34.36 21.19
CA ILE A 3 -38.29 33.32 20.39
C ILE A 3 -36.91 33.74 19.90
N ILE A 4 -36.66 35.03 19.66
CA ILE A 4 -35.38 35.53 19.12
C ILE A 4 -34.29 35.51 20.19
N ILE A 5 -34.65 35.66 21.46
CA ILE A 5 -33.69 35.67 22.56
C ILE A 5 -33.15 34.27 22.86
N ILE A 6 -34.00 33.26 22.74
CA ILE A 6 -33.61 31.84 22.96
C ILE A 6 -32.56 31.38 21.92
N ASN A 7 -32.71 31.83 20.69
CA ASN A 7 -31.80 31.45 19.60
C ASN A 7 -30.39 32.05 19.80
N LYS A 8 -30.29 33.23 20.40
CA LYS A 8 -29.00 33.89 20.68
C LYS A 8 -28.19 33.16 21.76
N TYR A 9 -28.84 32.66 22.81
CA TYR A 9 -28.17 31.89 23.87
C TYR A 9 -27.75 30.50 23.44
N ILE A 10 -28.55 29.84 22.59
CA ILE A 10 -28.20 28.52 22.01
C ILE A 10 -26.98 28.65 21.09
N LEU A 11 -26.88 29.73 20.30
CA LEU A 11 -25.73 29.96 19.40
C LEU A 11 -24.43 30.21 20.22
N HIS A 12 -24.52 30.92 21.35
CA HIS A 12 -23.37 31.13 22.25
C HIS A 12 -22.96 29.85 22.99
N LEU A 13 -23.92 29.00 23.37
CA LEU A 13 -23.64 27.72 24.02
C LEU A 13 -22.92 26.73 23.07
N ILE A 14 -23.32 26.72 21.79
CA ILE A 14 -22.65 25.90 20.76
C ILE A 14 -21.21 26.41 20.50
N LEU A 15 -20.99 27.71 20.49
CA LEU A 15 -19.67 28.29 20.28
C LEU A 15 -18.69 27.96 21.43
N ILE A 16 -19.18 27.88 22.67
CA ILE A 16 -18.36 27.54 23.85
C ILE A 16 -17.96 26.05 23.84
N LEU A 17 -18.79 25.16 23.31
CA LEU A 17 -18.49 23.73 23.21
C LEU A 17 -17.37 23.39 22.21
N PHE A 18 -17.10 24.27 21.24
CA PHE A 18 -15.99 24.10 20.28
C PHE A 18 -14.61 24.50 20.82
N LEU A 19 -14.52 25.15 21.97
CA LEU A 19 -13.25 25.64 22.50
C LEU A 19 -12.55 24.68 23.46
N PHE A 20 -13.16 23.54 23.82
CA PHE A 20 -12.60 22.59 24.78
C PHE A 20 -12.03 21.29 24.16
N ASN A 21 -11.89 21.20 22.85
CA ASN A 21 -11.18 20.07 22.22
C ASN A 21 -9.68 20.37 22.07
N CYS A 22 -9.03 20.73 23.16
CA CYS A 22 -7.57 20.70 23.25
C CYS A 22 -7.16 19.31 23.74
N THR A 23 -7.06 18.34 22.82
CA THR A 23 -6.41 17.06 23.10
C THR A 23 -4.92 17.30 23.18
N SER A 24 -4.38 17.20 24.40
CA SER A 24 -2.94 17.18 24.65
C SER A 24 -2.33 15.98 23.92
N SER A 25 -1.54 16.25 22.87
CA SER A 25 -0.69 15.23 22.27
C SER A 25 0.33 14.74 23.31
N PRO A 26 0.57 13.43 23.44
CA PRO A 26 1.58 12.92 24.36
C PRO A 26 2.94 13.45 23.92
N ARG A 27 3.60 14.20 24.81
CA ARG A 27 5.01 14.57 24.63
C ARG A 27 5.83 13.30 24.74
N TYR A 28 6.37 12.86 23.62
CA TYR A 28 7.39 11.83 23.58
C TYR A 28 8.62 12.38 24.32
N GLY A 29 8.91 11.81 25.48
CA GLY A 29 10.06 12.20 26.30
C GLY A 29 11.35 11.96 25.50
N SER A 30 12.16 13.00 25.38
CA SER A 30 13.52 12.94 24.88
C SER A 30 14.39 12.15 25.86
N GLY A 31 14.30 10.82 25.81
CA GLY A 31 15.27 9.93 26.43
C GLY A 31 16.43 9.76 25.44
N ASN A 32 17.61 10.23 25.80
CA ASN A 32 18.86 10.00 25.09
C ASN A 32 19.23 8.51 25.15
N TYR A 33 18.52 7.67 24.40
CA TYR A 33 18.98 6.33 24.06
C TYR A 33 19.74 6.42 22.75
N LEU A 34 21.07 6.58 22.85
CA LEU A 34 21.98 6.26 21.75
C LEU A 34 22.13 4.73 21.72
N PRO A 35 21.53 4.01 20.80
CA PRO A 35 21.89 2.62 20.60
C PRO A 35 23.29 2.60 19.99
N LYS A 36 24.23 2.01 20.70
CA LYS A 36 25.56 1.65 20.21
C LYS A 36 25.37 0.58 19.13
N ASN A 37 25.09 1.00 17.88
CA ASN A 37 24.90 0.08 16.77
C ASN A 37 26.16 -0.06 15.95
N ASN A 38 26.88 -1.17 16.20
CA ASN A 38 27.89 -1.75 15.30
C ASN A 38 27.23 -2.43 14.07
N SER A 39 26.20 -1.85 13.44
CA SER A 39 25.50 -2.45 12.30
C SER A 39 25.41 -1.55 11.07
N THR A 40 26.14 -0.44 11.03
CA THR A 40 26.11 0.50 9.89
C THR A 40 26.80 -0.02 8.62
N SER A 41 27.46 -1.18 8.66
CA SER A 41 28.16 -1.71 7.48
C SER A 41 27.32 -2.62 6.57
N LYS A 42 26.10 -3.05 6.99
CA LYS A 42 25.25 -3.94 6.17
C LYS A 42 24.21 -3.21 5.31
N ILE A 43 23.88 -1.95 5.62
CA ILE A 43 22.84 -1.21 4.91
C ILE A 43 23.34 -0.66 3.57
N SER A 44 24.62 -0.37 3.42
CA SER A 44 25.16 0.26 2.19
C SER A 44 25.38 -0.71 1.01
N LYS A 45 25.33 -2.04 1.23
CA LYS A 45 25.57 -3.03 0.15
C LYS A 45 24.34 -3.38 -0.68
N ASN A 46 23.12 -3.10 -0.24
CA ASN A 46 21.90 -3.50 -0.93
C ASN A 46 21.37 -2.50 -1.96
N PHE A 47 21.95 -1.30 -2.07
CA PHE A 47 21.49 -0.31 -3.05
C PHE A 47 22.00 -0.55 -4.49
N LYS A 48 22.93 -1.49 -4.69
CA LYS A 48 23.59 -1.71 -6.00
C LYS A 48 22.77 -2.50 -7.03
N ASN A 49 21.64 -3.15 -6.64
CA ASN A 49 20.82 -3.96 -7.55
C ASN A 49 19.34 -3.53 -7.56
N LYS A 50 19.08 -2.21 -7.62
CA LYS A 50 17.70 -1.72 -7.74
C LYS A 50 17.18 -2.06 -9.14
N LYS A 51 16.41 -3.14 -9.27
CA LYS A 51 15.76 -3.49 -10.53
C LYS A 51 14.58 -2.54 -10.77
N ILE A 52 14.61 -1.87 -11.92
CA ILE A 52 13.54 -0.98 -12.39
C ILE A 52 12.92 -1.61 -13.63
N LEU A 53 11.60 -1.69 -13.68
CA LEU A 53 10.82 -2.16 -14.81
C LEU A 53 9.79 -1.10 -15.18
N ILE A 54 9.51 -0.94 -16.48
CA ILE A 54 8.47 -0.03 -16.98
C ILE A 54 7.62 -0.81 -17.98
N GLY A 55 6.30 -0.74 -17.83
CA GLY A 55 5.35 -1.39 -18.73
C GLY A 55 3.91 -1.15 -18.31
N GLU A 56 2.98 -1.89 -18.88
CA GLU A 56 1.56 -1.79 -18.57
C GLU A 56 1.19 -2.63 -17.35
N SER A 57 0.25 -2.12 -16.55
CA SER A 57 -0.38 -2.79 -15.43
C SER A 57 -1.88 -2.74 -15.57
N SER A 58 -2.55 -3.86 -15.25
CA SER A 58 -4.00 -3.92 -15.00
C SER A 58 -4.25 -4.33 -13.55
N TYR A 59 -5.49 -4.66 -13.23
CA TYR A 59 -5.86 -5.20 -11.93
C TYR A 59 -6.81 -6.40 -12.08
N TYR A 60 -6.87 -7.24 -11.06
CA TYR A 60 -7.78 -8.38 -11.00
C TYR A 60 -9.22 -7.94 -10.75
N ALA A 61 -10.16 -8.59 -11.46
CA ALA A 61 -11.58 -8.46 -11.20
C ALA A 61 -12.00 -9.20 -9.89
N ASP A 62 -13.24 -8.95 -9.46
CA ASP A 62 -13.84 -9.49 -8.22
C ASP A 62 -13.88 -11.03 -8.20
N ASP A 63 -13.96 -11.68 -9.36
CA ASP A 63 -14.03 -13.14 -9.53
C ASP A 63 -12.84 -13.90 -8.93
N PHE A 64 -11.75 -13.22 -8.61
CA PHE A 64 -10.55 -13.83 -8.01
C PHE A 64 -10.53 -13.77 -6.49
N HIS A 65 -11.40 -12.98 -5.86
CA HIS A 65 -11.45 -12.88 -4.39
C HIS A 65 -11.69 -14.25 -3.74
N GLY A 66 -10.89 -14.57 -2.73
CA GLY A 66 -10.96 -15.86 -2.03
C GLY A 66 -10.23 -17.01 -2.73
N LYS A 67 -9.76 -16.86 -3.99
CA LYS A 67 -8.96 -17.90 -4.68
C LYS A 67 -7.52 -17.92 -4.15
N ILE A 68 -6.86 -19.05 -4.38
CA ILE A 68 -5.48 -19.23 -3.94
C ILE A 68 -4.52 -18.62 -4.97
N THR A 69 -3.60 -17.81 -4.47
CA THR A 69 -2.52 -17.21 -5.24
C THR A 69 -1.34 -18.17 -5.43
N ALA A 70 -0.40 -17.82 -6.30
CA ALA A 70 0.76 -18.65 -6.60
C ALA A 70 1.67 -18.91 -5.38
N ASN A 71 1.68 -18.05 -4.36
CA ASN A 71 2.43 -18.32 -3.12
C ASN A 71 1.63 -19.10 -2.07
N GLY A 72 0.38 -19.52 -2.37
CA GLY A 72 -0.48 -20.31 -1.48
C GLY A 72 -1.38 -19.50 -0.55
N GLU A 73 -1.35 -18.16 -0.60
CA GLU A 73 -2.24 -17.30 0.15
C GLU A 73 -3.65 -17.28 -0.46
N THR A 74 -4.64 -16.96 0.35
CA THR A 74 -5.97 -16.58 -0.15
C THR A 74 -5.90 -15.14 -0.67
N TYR A 75 -6.33 -14.94 -1.92
CA TYR A 75 -6.35 -13.61 -2.51
C TYR A 75 -7.37 -12.71 -1.82
N ASP A 76 -6.89 -11.60 -1.27
CA ASP A 76 -7.70 -10.50 -0.79
C ASP A 76 -7.65 -9.35 -1.81
N MET A 77 -8.80 -9.07 -2.45
CA MET A 77 -8.89 -8.02 -3.46
C MET A 77 -8.59 -6.61 -2.90
N TYR A 78 -8.80 -6.39 -1.59
CA TYR A 78 -8.53 -5.09 -0.95
C TYR A 78 -7.09 -4.97 -0.42
N GLY A 79 -6.36 -6.08 -0.37
CA GLY A 79 -4.94 -6.11 0.01
C GLY A 79 -4.05 -5.35 -0.98
N LEU A 80 -2.83 -5.02 -0.57
CA LEU A 80 -1.84 -4.36 -1.42
C LEU A 80 -0.87 -5.40 -2.01
N THR A 81 -1.36 -6.19 -2.97
CA THR A 81 -0.64 -7.29 -3.61
C THR A 81 -0.63 -7.15 -5.13
N ALA A 82 0.21 -7.94 -5.77
CA ALA A 82 0.29 -7.98 -7.22
C ALA A 82 0.81 -9.33 -7.73
N ALA A 83 0.50 -9.63 -9.01
CA ALA A 83 1.12 -10.69 -9.79
C ALA A 83 2.23 -10.15 -10.68
N HIS A 84 3.33 -10.88 -10.75
CA HIS A 84 4.43 -10.63 -11.69
C HIS A 84 4.99 -11.93 -12.23
N LYS A 85 5.39 -11.93 -13.52
CA LYS A 85 5.82 -13.17 -14.22
C LYS A 85 7.05 -13.82 -13.59
N THR A 86 8.06 -13.02 -13.25
CA THR A 86 9.40 -13.53 -12.95
C THR A 86 10.03 -13.00 -11.66
N LEU A 87 9.48 -11.95 -11.02
CA LEU A 87 9.99 -11.51 -9.71
C LEU A 87 9.76 -12.65 -8.69
N PRO A 88 10.72 -12.92 -7.79
CA PRO A 88 10.51 -13.88 -6.71
C PRO A 88 9.21 -13.59 -5.95
N LEU A 89 8.50 -14.62 -5.53
CA LEU A 89 7.35 -14.45 -4.63
C LEU A 89 7.81 -13.79 -3.33
N ASN A 90 6.93 -13.01 -2.72
CA ASN A 90 7.16 -12.17 -1.54
C ASN A 90 8.09 -10.96 -1.78
N THR A 91 8.48 -10.66 -3.03
CA THR A 91 9.20 -9.42 -3.36
C THR A 91 8.35 -8.20 -3.05
N ILE A 92 8.93 -7.21 -2.37
CA ILE A 92 8.31 -5.91 -2.11
C ILE A 92 8.72 -4.93 -3.21
N ILE A 93 7.74 -4.35 -3.85
CA ILE A 93 7.91 -3.41 -4.95
C ILE A 93 7.24 -2.07 -4.66
N LYS A 94 7.87 -0.99 -5.08
CA LYS A 94 7.21 0.32 -5.21
C LYS A 94 6.71 0.46 -6.64
N VAL A 95 5.42 0.65 -6.79
CA VAL A 95 4.78 0.91 -8.08
C VAL A 95 4.42 2.39 -8.17
N THR A 96 4.77 3.02 -9.27
CA THR A 96 4.39 4.40 -9.59
C THR A 96 3.54 4.39 -10.85
N ASN A 97 2.32 4.88 -10.79
CA ASN A 97 1.51 5.17 -11.96
C ASN A 97 2.11 6.38 -12.69
N LEU A 98 2.55 6.20 -13.92
CA LEU A 98 3.26 7.24 -14.67
C LEU A 98 2.35 8.36 -15.16
N SER A 99 1.03 8.12 -15.24
CA SER A 99 0.05 9.11 -15.71
C SER A 99 -0.28 10.14 -14.61
N ASN A 100 -0.47 9.71 -13.36
CA ASN A 100 -0.91 10.58 -12.26
C ASN A 100 0.10 10.71 -11.12
N LYS A 101 1.25 10.03 -11.20
CA LYS A 101 2.36 10.02 -10.22
C LYS A 101 2.01 9.41 -8.85
N LYS A 102 0.81 8.86 -8.67
CA LYS A 102 0.47 8.12 -7.44
C LYS A 102 1.35 6.89 -7.29
N THR A 103 1.64 6.54 -6.04
CA THR A 103 2.52 5.41 -5.70
C THR A 103 1.87 4.47 -4.69
N ALA A 104 2.22 3.19 -4.79
CA ALA A 104 1.86 2.17 -3.81
C ALA A 104 3.05 1.23 -3.57
N ILE A 105 3.16 0.69 -2.36
CA ILE A 105 4.06 -0.42 -2.05
C ILE A 105 3.22 -1.68 -2.09
N LEU A 106 3.62 -2.64 -2.91
CA LEU A 106 2.90 -3.89 -3.13
C LEU A 106 3.83 -5.06 -2.86
N ARG A 107 3.25 -6.20 -2.44
CA ARG A 107 3.94 -7.47 -2.36
C ARG A 107 3.54 -8.36 -3.53
N VAL A 108 4.53 -8.95 -4.18
CA VAL A 108 4.31 -9.93 -5.26
C VAL A 108 3.98 -11.28 -4.61
N ASN A 109 2.73 -11.71 -4.69
CA ASN A 109 2.27 -12.99 -4.13
C ASN A 109 1.67 -13.93 -5.18
N ASP A 110 1.61 -13.47 -6.45
CA ASP A 110 1.00 -14.26 -7.50
C ASP A 110 1.81 -14.24 -8.81
N ARG A 111 1.41 -15.10 -9.77
CA ARG A 111 2.00 -15.25 -11.10
C ARG A 111 1.07 -14.69 -12.17
N GLY A 112 1.63 -13.97 -13.09
CA GLY A 112 0.97 -13.22 -14.17
C GLY A 112 1.66 -11.89 -14.40
N PRO A 113 1.12 -11.03 -15.25
CA PRO A 113 0.03 -11.23 -16.20
C PRO A 113 0.40 -12.19 -17.34
N TYR A 114 -0.56 -12.94 -17.85
CA TYR A 114 -0.37 -13.78 -19.04
C TYR A 114 -0.73 -13.04 -20.34
N ALA A 115 -1.40 -11.89 -20.24
CA ALA A 115 -1.68 -11.05 -21.39
C ALA A 115 -0.40 -10.41 -21.93
N LYS A 116 -0.30 -10.33 -23.27
CA LYS A 116 0.83 -9.73 -23.98
C LYS A 116 0.90 -8.22 -23.67
N GLY A 117 2.10 -7.70 -23.44
CA GLY A 117 2.34 -6.27 -23.18
C GLY A 117 2.27 -5.87 -21.70
N ARG A 118 1.52 -6.59 -20.87
CA ARG A 118 1.45 -6.29 -19.43
C ARG A 118 2.60 -6.91 -18.66
N ILE A 119 3.07 -6.17 -17.65
CA ILE A 119 4.15 -6.61 -16.75
C ILE A 119 3.67 -6.83 -15.31
N LEU A 120 2.52 -6.27 -14.92
CA LEU A 120 1.97 -6.32 -13.57
C LEU A 120 0.45 -6.41 -13.61
N ASP A 121 -0.14 -7.25 -12.77
CA ASP A 121 -1.55 -7.20 -12.43
C ASP A 121 -1.69 -6.90 -10.94
N CYS A 122 -2.31 -5.77 -10.61
CA CYS A 122 -2.50 -5.32 -9.25
C CYS A 122 -3.76 -5.92 -8.62
N SER A 123 -3.83 -5.96 -7.29
CA SER A 123 -5.09 -6.11 -6.58
C SER A 123 -6.00 -4.90 -6.83
N TYR A 124 -7.30 -5.06 -6.60
CA TYR A 124 -8.29 -3.97 -6.67
C TYR A 124 -7.92 -2.81 -5.72
N GLY A 125 -7.57 -3.12 -4.46
CA GLY A 125 -7.13 -2.12 -3.49
C GLY A 125 -5.87 -1.36 -3.92
N ALA A 126 -4.94 -2.03 -4.59
CA ALA A 126 -3.76 -1.38 -5.18
C ALA A 126 -4.13 -0.46 -6.35
N ALA A 127 -5.09 -0.86 -7.20
CA ALA A 127 -5.57 -0.05 -8.31
C ALA A 127 -6.26 1.23 -7.83
N ILE A 128 -7.06 1.15 -6.75
CA ILE A 128 -7.64 2.33 -6.07
C ILE A 128 -6.51 3.28 -5.64
N LYS A 129 -5.52 2.76 -4.91
CA LYS A 129 -4.41 3.56 -4.39
C LYS A 129 -3.57 4.21 -5.49
N LEU A 130 -3.37 3.51 -6.61
CA LEU A 130 -2.67 4.01 -7.78
C LEU A 130 -3.55 4.91 -8.68
N GLY A 131 -4.87 4.93 -8.46
CA GLY A 131 -5.84 5.80 -9.12
C GLY A 131 -6.00 5.49 -10.61
N PHE A 132 -6.26 4.22 -10.97
CA PHE A 132 -6.50 3.84 -12.35
C PHE A 132 -7.66 2.83 -12.54
N LEU A 133 -8.59 2.76 -11.58
CA LEU A 133 -9.75 1.87 -11.69
C LEU A 133 -10.56 2.12 -12.96
N ASP A 134 -10.90 3.38 -13.23
CA ASP A 134 -11.75 3.77 -14.35
C ASP A 134 -11.09 3.46 -15.70
N GLN A 135 -9.75 3.56 -15.77
CA GLN A 135 -9.00 3.27 -16.98
C GLN A 135 -8.77 1.77 -17.20
N GLY A 136 -8.85 0.95 -16.16
CA GLY A 136 -8.59 -0.49 -16.21
C GLY A 136 -7.12 -0.86 -16.44
N VAL A 137 -6.39 -0.08 -17.22
CA VAL A 137 -4.98 -0.28 -17.56
C VAL A 137 -4.23 1.05 -17.45
N THR A 138 -2.99 1.01 -16.96
CA THR A 138 -2.11 2.19 -16.92
C THR A 138 -0.65 1.80 -17.08
N ARG A 139 0.18 2.76 -17.50
CA ARG A 139 1.62 2.55 -17.56
C ARG A 139 2.26 2.81 -16.20
N VAL A 140 3.07 1.87 -15.72
CA VAL A 140 3.70 1.93 -14.41
C VAL A 140 5.22 1.81 -14.47
N LYS A 141 5.87 2.38 -13.45
CA LYS A 141 7.26 2.09 -13.09
C LYS A 141 7.25 1.23 -11.84
N ILE A 142 7.95 0.11 -11.88
CA ILE A 142 8.18 -0.79 -10.74
C ILE A 142 9.63 -0.63 -10.27
N GLU A 143 9.82 -0.44 -8.98
CA GLU A 143 11.12 -0.40 -8.32
C GLU A 143 11.15 -1.48 -7.24
N VAL A 144 12.07 -2.45 -7.35
CA VAL A 144 12.23 -3.48 -6.31
C VAL A 144 12.85 -2.83 -5.07
N ILE A 145 12.14 -2.92 -3.93
CA ILE A 145 12.59 -2.42 -2.62
C ILE A 145 13.32 -3.55 -1.87
N GLU A 146 12.69 -4.72 -1.83
CA GLU A 146 13.21 -5.90 -1.13
C GLU A 146 12.93 -7.14 -1.96
N TRP A 147 13.93 -7.99 -2.13
CA TRP A 147 13.78 -9.25 -2.85
C TRP A 147 13.09 -10.28 -1.96
N GLY A 148 12.09 -10.93 -2.51
CA GLY A 148 11.38 -12.01 -1.84
C GLY A 148 12.19 -13.30 -1.75
N ASP A 149 11.80 -14.15 -0.83
CA ASP A 149 12.44 -15.45 -0.57
C ASP A 149 11.92 -16.57 -1.47
N ASN A 150 10.95 -16.28 -2.35
CA ASN A 150 10.28 -17.20 -3.25
C ASN A 150 9.59 -18.40 -2.56
N LYS A 151 9.30 -18.28 -1.24
CA LYS A 151 8.65 -19.33 -0.48
C LYS A 151 7.15 -19.35 -0.71
N TYR A 152 6.58 -20.56 -0.59
CA TYR A 152 5.15 -20.80 -0.61
C TYR A 152 4.63 -20.97 0.81
N MET A 153 3.42 -20.47 1.08
CA MET A 153 2.75 -20.79 2.33
C MET A 153 2.36 -22.28 2.35
N LYS A 154 2.83 -22.99 3.39
CA LYS A 154 2.36 -24.36 3.64
C LYS A 154 0.94 -24.27 4.23
N ARG A 155 -0.02 -24.89 3.58
CA ARG A 155 -1.35 -25.11 4.20
C ARG A 155 -1.18 -25.98 5.43
N LYS A 156 -1.91 -25.63 6.50
CA LYS A 156 -1.92 -26.45 7.75
C LYS A 156 -2.61 -27.80 7.59
N ASP A 157 -3.26 -28.06 6.45
CA ASP A 157 -4.16 -29.18 6.20
C ASP A 157 -3.57 -30.21 5.20
N GLN A 158 -2.23 -30.23 5.02
CA GLN A 158 -1.51 -31.24 4.25
C GLN A 158 -0.41 -31.89 5.08
#